data_e5cce976cb25bc08b59a7ce91689c467
#
_entry.id   e5cce976cb25bc08b59a7ce91689c467
#
_cell.length_a   1.000
_cell.length_b   1.000
_cell.length_c   1.000
_cell.angle_alpha   90.00
_cell.angle_beta   90.00
_cell.angle_gamma   90.00
#
_symmetry.space_group_name_H-M   'P 1'
#
loop_
_entity.id
_entity.type
_entity.pdbx_description
1 polymer ?
#
loop_
_entity_poly.entity_id
_entity_poly.type
_entity_poly.pdbx_seq_one_letter_code
_entity_poly.pdbx_strand_id
1 'polypeptide(L)'
;MVTMNAVPEVLFAREIGACYATMQVISNYGEGLVSTDWTGPGAFDDFLDRWSRASVDAMLYALRRVDTEDDGCGCRRHRWRTRLT
;
A
#
# COMPACT_ATOMS: atom_id res chain seq x y z
N MET A 1 6.53 2.78 -10.27
CA MET A 1 6.64 1.86 -9.11
C MET A 1 5.81 0.63 -9.39
N VAL A 2 6.33 -0.53 -9.13
CA VAL A 2 5.63 -1.82 -9.30
C VAL A 2 5.37 -2.39 -7.91
N THR A 3 4.17 -2.89 -7.69
CA THR A 3 3.77 -3.54 -6.44
C THR A 3 2.91 -4.76 -6.73
N MET A 4 2.96 -5.74 -5.85
CA MET A 4 2.16 -6.95 -5.98
C MET A 4 0.90 -6.97 -5.08
N ASN A 5 0.70 -5.97 -4.24
CA ASN A 5 -0.24 -6.04 -3.12
C ASN A 5 -1.40 -5.04 -3.16
N ALA A 6 -1.58 -4.28 -4.24
CA ALA A 6 -2.66 -3.31 -4.30
C ALA A 6 -3.94 -3.85 -4.96
N VAL A 7 -3.82 -4.90 -5.73
CA VAL A 7 -4.93 -5.56 -6.45
C VAL A 7 -5.07 -6.98 -5.93
N PRO A 8 -6.25 -7.45 -5.56
CA PRO A 8 -7.59 -6.88 -5.84
C PRO A 8 -8.15 -5.93 -4.76
N GLU A 9 -7.45 -5.66 -3.68
CA GLU A 9 -7.96 -4.92 -2.52
C GLU A 9 -8.48 -3.53 -2.88
N VAL A 10 -7.79 -2.80 -3.77
CA VAL A 10 -8.23 -1.47 -4.23
C VAL A 10 -9.55 -1.54 -4.98
N LEU A 11 -9.79 -2.62 -5.73
CA LEU A 11 -11.03 -2.82 -6.46
C LEU A 11 -12.19 -3.05 -5.50
N PHE A 12 -12.02 -3.91 -4.51
CA PHE A 12 -13.03 -4.18 -3.48
C PHE A 12 -13.33 -2.95 -2.63
N ALA A 13 -12.29 -2.21 -2.24
CA ALA A 13 -12.48 -0.94 -1.53
C ALA A 13 -13.33 0.04 -2.36
N ARG A 14 -13.07 0.12 -3.67
CA ARG A 14 -13.83 0.95 -4.60
C ARG A 14 -15.31 0.53 -4.68
N GLU A 15 -15.57 -0.76 -4.78
CA GLU A 15 -16.94 -1.31 -4.87
C GLU A 15 -17.77 -0.99 -3.64
N ILE A 16 -17.20 -1.05 -2.45
CA ILE A 16 -17.90 -0.71 -1.22
C ILE A 16 -17.87 0.79 -0.88
N GLY A 17 -17.16 1.58 -1.67
CA GLY A 17 -17.01 3.02 -1.45
C GLY A 17 -16.13 3.37 -0.25
N ALA A 18 -15.21 2.49 0.12
CA ALA A 18 -14.25 2.75 1.17
C ALA A 18 -13.09 3.63 0.67
N CYS A 19 -12.52 4.40 1.58
CA CYS A 19 -11.23 5.04 1.35
C CYS A 19 -10.12 4.00 1.39
N TYR A 20 -9.20 4.08 0.44
CA TYR A 20 -8.09 3.15 0.34
C TYR A 20 -6.79 3.91 0.11
N ALA A 21 -5.81 3.61 0.91
CA ALA A 21 -4.45 4.12 0.74
C ALA A 21 -3.46 3.01 1.01
N THR A 22 -2.34 3.05 0.31
CA THR A 22 -1.24 2.10 0.52
C THR A 22 -0.01 2.85 1.00
N MET A 23 0.71 2.23 1.90
CA MET A 23 2.06 2.61 2.23
C MET A 23 3.00 1.51 1.73
N GLN A 24 3.99 1.91 0.97
CA GLN A 24 4.92 0.96 0.38
C GLN A 24 6.35 1.35 0.69
N VAL A 25 7.16 0.35 0.96
CA VAL A 25 8.59 0.49 1.15
C VAL A 25 9.28 0.05 -0.13
N ILE A 26 10.05 0.96 -0.72
CA ILE A 26 10.80 0.69 -1.95
C ILE A 26 12.06 -0.07 -1.57
N SER A 27 12.15 -1.32 -2.00
CA SER A 27 13.27 -2.20 -1.68
C SER A 27 14.40 -2.17 -2.72
N ASN A 28 14.05 -1.99 -3.99
CA ASN A 28 15.02 -2.13 -5.09
C ASN A 28 14.51 -1.49 -6.37
N TYR A 29 15.41 -1.35 -7.32
CA TYR A 29 15.05 -1.04 -8.70
C TYR A 29 14.51 -2.29 -9.41
N GLY A 30 13.69 -2.09 -10.43
CA GLY A 30 13.27 -3.17 -11.31
C GLY A 30 14.46 -3.74 -12.11
N GLU A 31 14.36 -4.98 -12.51
CA GLU A 31 15.40 -5.64 -13.29
C GLU A 31 15.75 -4.85 -14.56
N GLY A 32 17.04 -4.75 -14.84
CA GLY A 32 17.55 -4.09 -16.04
C GLY A 32 17.52 -2.55 -16.02
N LEU A 33 17.07 -1.92 -14.93
CA LEU A 33 17.02 -0.46 -14.83
C LEU A 33 18.35 0.15 -14.37
N VAL A 34 19.15 -0.60 -13.65
CA VAL A 34 20.49 -0.18 -13.20
C VAL A 34 21.48 -1.30 -13.44
N SER A 35 22.74 -0.92 -13.70
CA SER A 35 23.80 -1.87 -14.01
C SER A 35 24.36 -2.61 -12.78
N THR A 36 24.05 -2.12 -11.59
CA THR A 36 24.47 -2.76 -10.34
C THR A 36 23.29 -3.54 -9.78
N ASP A 37 23.41 -4.86 -9.81
CA ASP A 37 22.45 -5.72 -9.16
C ASP A 37 22.55 -5.55 -7.64
N TRP A 38 21.44 -5.16 -7.05
CA TRP A 38 21.24 -5.18 -5.60
C TRP A 38 21.16 -6.61 -5.04
N THR A 39 21.22 -7.60 -5.92
CA THR A 39 20.84 -8.98 -5.73
C THR A 39 21.93 -9.86 -5.11
N GLY A 40 22.73 -9.34 -4.21
CA GLY A 40 23.55 -10.22 -3.38
C GLY A 40 22.64 -11.11 -2.51
N PRO A 41 23.03 -12.39 -2.27
CA PRO A 41 22.34 -13.24 -1.31
C PRO A 41 22.23 -12.53 0.05
N GLY A 42 21.02 -12.40 0.57
CA GLY A 42 20.78 -11.74 1.84
C GLY A 42 20.53 -10.22 1.77
N ALA A 43 20.69 -9.56 0.63
CA ALA A 43 20.45 -8.11 0.51
C ALA A 43 19.00 -7.72 0.86
N PHE A 44 18.05 -8.57 0.51
CA PHE A 44 16.65 -8.37 0.86
C PHE A 44 16.38 -8.56 2.37
N ASP A 45 17.00 -9.57 2.97
CA ASP A 45 16.88 -9.83 4.40
C ASP A 45 17.51 -8.69 5.21
N ASP A 46 18.68 -8.21 4.81
CA ASP A 46 19.34 -7.04 5.42
C ASP A 46 18.47 -5.78 5.30
N PHE A 47 17.82 -5.60 4.17
CA PHE A 47 16.88 -4.50 3.96
C PHE A 47 15.67 -4.62 4.90
N LEU A 48 15.07 -5.81 5.01
CA LEU A 48 13.95 -6.05 5.91
C LEU A 48 14.34 -5.81 7.36
N ASP A 49 15.46 -6.34 7.81
CA ASP A 49 15.97 -6.18 9.18
C ASP A 49 16.17 -4.71 9.54
N ARG A 50 16.69 -3.94 8.59
CA ARG A 50 16.98 -2.52 8.80
C ARG A 50 15.72 -1.65 8.83
N TRP A 51 14.76 -1.91 7.94
CA TRP A 51 13.66 -1.00 7.68
C TRP A 51 12.29 -1.47 8.17
N SER A 52 12.13 -2.75 8.54
CA SER A 52 10.84 -3.29 8.96
C SER A 52 10.26 -2.55 10.16
N ARG A 53 11.07 -2.30 11.18
CA ARG A 53 10.61 -1.60 12.38
C ARG A 53 10.18 -0.16 12.07
N ALA A 54 11.00 0.57 11.33
CA ALA A 54 10.69 1.94 10.93
C ALA A 54 9.42 2.00 10.08
N SER A 55 9.20 1.02 9.21
CA SER A 55 8.00 0.92 8.38
C SER A 55 6.74 0.66 9.21
N VAL A 56 6.83 -0.25 10.18
CA VAL A 56 5.72 -0.53 11.11
C VAL A 56 5.42 0.70 11.97
N ASP A 57 6.42 1.36 12.51
CA ASP A 57 6.24 2.57 13.33
C ASP A 57 5.59 3.69 12.51
N ALA A 58 6.01 3.89 11.27
CA ALA A 58 5.41 4.86 10.36
C ALA A 58 3.94 4.52 10.05
N MET A 59 3.63 3.25 9.83
CA MET A 59 2.26 2.79 9.61
C MET A 59 1.38 3.03 10.83
N LEU A 60 1.84 2.69 12.02
CA LEU A 60 1.10 2.92 13.27
C LEU A 60 0.89 4.40 13.52
N TYR A 61 1.89 5.22 13.23
CA TYR A 61 1.79 6.67 13.31
C TYR A 61 0.71 7.23 12.36
N ALA A 62 0.69 6.75 11.12
CA ALA A 62 -0.32 7.12 10.14
C ALA A 62 -1.72 6.68 10.58
N LEU A 63 -1.87 5.42 11.04
CA LEU A 63 -3.15 4.88 11.50
C LEU A 63 -3.77 5.68 12.66
N ARG A 64 -2.97 6.16 13.58
CA ARG A 64 -3.45 7.00 14.69
C ARG A 64 -4.00 8.35 14.25
N ARG A 65 -3.69 8.77 13.03
CA ARG A 65 -4.11 10.05 12.44
C ARG A 65 -5.20 9.91 11.40
N VAL A 66 -5.60 8.69 11.08
CA VAL A 66 -6.72 8.46 10.16
C VAL A 66 -7.99 8.97 10.83
N ASP A 67 -8.62 9.94 10.21
CA ASP A 67 -9.94 10.38 10.60
C ASP A 67 -10.97 9.39 10.04
N THR A 68 -11.85 8.92 10.91
CA THR A 68 -12.96 8.02 10.52
C THR A 68 -14.18 8.79 10.04
N GLU A 69 -14.19 10.10 10.22
CA GLU A 69 -15.22 10.97 9.69
C GLU A 69 -15.08 11.11 8.16
N ASP A 70 -16.19 11.39 7.49
CA ASP A 70 -16.16 11.68 6.06
C ASP A 70 -15.53 13.05 5.82
N ASP A 71 -14.31 13.09 5.36
CA ASP A 71 -13.56 14.30 5.06
C ASP A 71 -13.89 14.92 3.69
N GLY A 72 -14.94 14.43 3.02
CA GLY A 72 -15.36 14.91 1.71
C GLY A 72 -14.56 14.39 0.54
N CYS A 73 -13.76 13.33 0.72
CA CYS A 73 -12.97 12.71 -0.37
C CYS A 73 -13.83 12.16 -1.52
N GLY A 74 -15.11 11.92 -1.28
CA GLY A 74 -16.07 11.45 -2.28
C GLY A 74 -16.01 9.96 -2.58
N CYS A 75 -15.22 9.17 -1.85
CA CYS A 75 -15.08 7.73 -2.09
C CYS A 75 -16.40 6.99 -1.99
N ARG A 76 -17.28 7.40 -1.08
CA ARG A 76 -18.61 6.79 -0.90
C ARG A 76 -19.50 6.90 -2.13
N ARG A 77 -19.28 7.86 -3.00
CA ARG A 77 -20.05 8.03 -4.25
C ARG A 77 -19.81 6.90 -5.25
N HIS A 78 -18.71 6.19 -5.11
CA HIS A 78 -18.33 5.09 -5.98
C HIS A 78 -18.86 3.73 -5.52
N ARG A 79 -19.59 3.71 -4.40
CA ARG A 79 -20.19 2.47 -3.89
C ARG A 79 -21.20 1.91 -4.89
N TRP A 80 -20.97 0.68 -5.30
CA TRP A 80 -21.92 -0.05 -6.11
C TRP A 80 -23.14 -0.45 -5.28
N ARG A 81 -24.28 0.06 -5.69
CA ARG A 81 -25.56 -0.34 -5.10
C ARG A 81 -26.12 -1.50 -5.93
N THR A 82 -25.82 -2.71 -5.52
CA THR A 82 -26.47 -3.88 -6.07
C THR A 82 -27.87 -3.95 -5.47
N ARG A 83 -28.88 -3.78 -6.29
CA ARG A 83 -30.26 -4.12 -5.88
C ARG A 83 -30.38 -5.63 -5.99
N LEU A 84 -30.38 -6.30 -4.86
CA LEU A 84 -30.81 -7.69 -4.79
C LEU A 84 -32.33 -7.67 -4.95
N THR A 85 -32.79 -8.04 -6.12
CA THR A 85 -34.20 -8.28 -6.40
C THR A 85 -34.55 -9.73 -6.15
#